data_ce0e60237a04ffab3e7546db57b66311
#
_entry.id   ce0e60237a04ffab3e7546db57b66311
#
_cell.length_a   1.000
_cell.length_b   1.000
_cell.length_c   1.000
_cell.angle_alpha   90.00
_cell.angle_beta   90.00
_cell.angle_gamma   90.00
#
_symmetry.space_group_name_H-M   'P 1'
#
loop_
_entity.id
_entity.type
_entity.pdbx_description
1 polymer ?
#
loop_
_entity_poly.entity_id
_entity_poly.type
_entity_poly.pdbx_seq_one_letter_code
_entity_poly.pdbx_strand_id
1 'polypeptide(L)'
;MNEETIMVQRDSQSPIIKPTGEELERQAKANAANEAQNNEELRGPLHTELGKTTIEDRVVQKIASIATREVSGVYAMGNAARRTFNSLAERIPGAQANSAGGVSVEKGEQQTAIDVSIVVSYGFSIVEVSNEIRSNIIAQVERATGLEVIEVNVEVTDVHLPEDDDDDTEPRDGLK
;
A
#
# COMPACT_ATOMS: atom_id res chain seq x y z
N MET A 1 27.59 -35.44 60.57
CA MET A 1 28.13 -34.08 60.51
C MET A 1 27.38 -33.45 59.35
N ASN A 2 26.22 -32.90 59.62
CA ASN A 2 25.90 -31.54 60.02
C ASN A 2 26.38 -30.57 58.98
N GLU A 3 25.52 -29.84 58.26
CA GLU A 3 24.82 -28.61 58.65
C GLU A 3 23.87 -28.20 57.54
N GLU A 4 22.62 -28.08 57.78
CA GLU A 4 21.85 -26.87 58.03
C GLU A 4 22.04 -25.77 56.99
N THR A 5 21.13 -25.77 56.04
CA THR A 5 20.91 -24.65 55.12
C THR A 5 19.75 -23.81 55.62
N ILE A 6 20.05 -22.64 56.09
CA ILE A 6 19.11 -21.62 56.53
C ILE A 6 18.37 -21.06 55.34
N MET A 7 17.06 -21.30 55.28
CA MET A 7 16.13 -20.58 54.47
C MET A 7 15.97 -19.14 54.95
N VAL A 8 16.34 -18.19 54.11
CA VAL A 8 15.91 -16.79 54.26
C VAL A 8 14.74 -16.54 53.37
N GLN A 9 13.55 -16.69 53.89
CA GLN A 9 12.34 -16.13 53.28
C GLN A 9 12.41 -14.61 53.42
N ARG A 10 12.55 -13.90 52.29
CA ARG A 10 12.25 -12.48 52.20
C ARG A 10 10.79 -12.31 51.79
N ASP A 11 10.00 -12.08 52.80
CA ASP A 11 8.65 -11.55 52.73
C ASP A 11 8.73 -10.11 52.22
N SER A 12 8.50 -9.89 50.92
CA SER A 12 8.38 -8.57 50.32
C SER A 12 6.89 -8.25 50.11
N GLN A 13 6.17 -8.14 51.21
CA GLN A 13 4.87 -7.49 51.20
C GLN A 13 5.09 -5.98 51.20
N SER A 14 5.18 -5.41 49.99
CA SER A 14 4.99 -3.98 49.79
C SER A 14 3.55 -3.63 50.15
N PRO A 15 3.29 -2.62 50.98
CA PRO A 15 1.93 -2.24 51.33
C PRO A 15 1.19 -1.81 50.06
N ILE A 16 0.07 -2.45 49.75
CA ILE A 16 -0.86 -2.05 48.70
C ILE A 16 -1.49 -0.73 49.17
N ILE A 17 -0.90 0.38 48.75
CA ILE A 17 -1.46 1.72 48.93
C ILE A 17 -2.66 1.81 48.02
N LYS A 18 -3.87 1.76 48.55
CA LYS A 18 -5.08 1.99 47.77
C LYS A 18 -5.08 3.44 47.30
N PRO A 19 -5.26 3.69 46.00
CA PRO A 19 -5.28 5.04 45.47
C PRO A 19 -6.41 5.86 46.12
N THR A 20 -6.14 7.11 46.43
CA THR A 20 -7.13 8.04 47.00
C THR A 20 -8.15 8.43 45.92
N GLY A 21 -9.33 8.92 46.31
CA GLY A 21 -10.37 9.32 45.39
C GLY A 21 -9.90 10.31 44.31
N GLU A 22 -9.03 11.26 44.67
CA GLU A 22 -8.43 12.21 43.75
C GLU A 22 -7.46 11.57 42.75
N GLU A 23 -6.73 10.54 43.15
CA GLU A 23 -5.84 9.79 42.24
C GLU A 23 -6.64 8.95 41.23
N LEU A 24 -7.77 8.37 41.67
CA LEU A 24 -8.68 7.65 40.79
C LEU A 24 -9.33 8.58 39.76
N GLU A 25 -9.73 9.80 40.16
CA GLU A 25 -10.28 10.79 39.23
C GLU A 25 -9.21 11.29 38.23
N ARG A 26 -7.97 11.48 38.64
CA ARG A 26 -6.86 11.85 37.76
C ARG A 26 -6.53 10.73 36.77
N GLN A 27 -6.50 9.50 37.25
CA GLN A 27 -6.31 8.33 36.38
C GLN A 27 -7.47 8.14 35.40
N ALA A 28 -8.72 8.32 35.84
CA ALA A 28 -9.88 8.25 34.95
C ALA A 28 -9.85 9.34 33.88
N LYS A 29 -9.48 10.58 34.22
CA LYS A 29 -9.31 11.66 33.24
C LYS A 29 -8.14 11.43 32.29
N ALA A 30 -7.02 10.90 32.77
CA ALA A 30 -5.87 10.55 31.92
C ALA A 30 -6.19 9.41 30.98
N ASN A 31 -6.91 8.39 31.44
CA ASN A 31 -7.35 7.29 30.61
C ASN A 31 -8.37 7.73 29.54
N ALA A 32 -9.34 8.57 29.93
CA ALA A 32 -10.31 9.12 28.99
C ALA A 32 -9.67 10.02 27.92
N ALA A 33 -8.65 10.81 28.31
CA ALA A 33 -7.89 11.61 27.35
C ALA A 33 -7.03 10.74 26.42
N ASN A 34 -6.43 9.68 26.92
CA ASN A 34 -5.65 8.71 26.14
C ASN A 34 -6.55 7.88 25.19
N GLU A 35 -7.74 7.51 25.66
CA GLU A 35 -8.75 6.82 24.84
C GLU A 35 -9.29 7.74 23.73
N ALA A 36 -9.47 9.03 24.01
CA ALA A 36 -9.90 10.01 23.01
C ALA A 36 -8.82 10.24 21.95
N GLN A 37 -7.55 10.39 22.35
CA GLN A 37 -6.42 10.54 21.44
C GLN A 37 -6.21 9.27 20.58
N ASN A 38 -6.27 8.09 21.22
CA ASN A 38 -6.15 6.80 20.50
C ASN A 38 -7.31 6.58 19.51
N ASN A 39 -8.49 7.10 19.81
CA ASN A 39 -9.67 7.02 18.95
C ASN A 39 -9.61 8.04 17.79
N GLU A 40 -8.92 9.17 17.94
CA GLU A 40 -8.64 10.10 16.83
C GLU A 40 -7.55 9.57 15.91
N GLU A 41 -6.47 8.98 16.45
CA GLU A 41 -5.43 8.31 15.67
C GLU A 41 -5.97 7.10 14.88
N LEU A 42 -6.93 6.37 15.44
CA LEU A 42 -7.61 5.26 14.77
C LEU A 42 -8.56 5.71 13.63
N ARG A 43 -8.99 6.97 13.62
CA ARG A 43 -9.95 7.47 12.62
C ARG A 43 -9.31 7.90 11.31
N GLY A 44 -8.02 8.25 11.30
CA GLY A 44 -7.32 8.72 10.10
C GLY A 44 -7.96 9.96 9.42
N PRO A 45 -7.32 10.50 8.39
CA PRO A 45 -7.76 11.76 7.74
C PRO A 45 -9.11 11.65 7.01
N LEU A 46 -9.59 10.44 6.77
CA LEU A 46 -10.85 10.17 6.06
C LEU A 46 -12.08 10.14 6.99
N HIS A 47 -11.89 10.25 8.30
CA HIS A 47 -12.94 10.29 9.30
C HIS A 47 -12.93 11.63 10.03
N THR A 48 -14.01 12.38 9.92
CA THR A 48 -14.21 13.66 10.60
C THR A 48 -15.48 13.61 11.44
N GLU A 49 -15.67 14.61 12.30
CA GLU A 49 -16.93 14.77 13.05
C GLU A 49 -18.14 15.02 12.12
N LEU A 50 -17.88 15.51 10.91
CA LEU A 50 -18.92 15.82 9.92
C LEU A 50 -19.26 14.62 9.02
N GLY A 51 -18.47 13.55 9.05
CA GLY A 51 -18.72 12.38 8.24
C GLY A 51 -17.49 11.57 7.87
N LYS A 52 -17.74 10.47 7.15
CA LYS A 52 -16.73 9.54 6.65
C LYS A 52 -16.57 9.67 5.14
N THR A 53 -15.33 9.79 4.66
CA THR A 53 -14.98 9.64 3.24
C THR A 53 -14.54 8.19 2.99
N THR A 54 -15.12 7.53 2.01
CA THR A 54 -14.72 6.19 1.58
C THR A 54 -14.07 6.27 0.21
N ILE A 55 -12.90 5.67 0.06
CA ILE A 55 -12.15 5.63 -1.20
C ILE A 55 -12.14 4.18 -1.68
N GLU A 56 -12.59 3.95 -2.90
CA GLU A 56 -12.54 2.63 -3.53
C GLU A 56 -11.12 2.30 -4.02
N ASP A 57 -10.72 1.03 -4.00
CA ASP A 57 -9.39 0.56 -4.46
C ASP A 57 -9.07 1.05 -5.88
N ARG A 58 -10.09 1.12 -6.73
CA ARG A 58 -9.99 1.62 -8.11
C ARG A 58 -9.52 3.08 -8.19
N VAL A 59 -9.79 3.90 -7.18
CA VAL A 59 -9.29 5.30 -7.13
C VAL A 59 -7.78 5.29 -6.91
N VAL A 60 -7.30 4.53 -5.94
CA VAL A 60 -5.87 4.36 -5.66
C VAL A 60 -5.15 3.77 -6.87
N GLN A 61 -5.71 2.72 -7.49
CA GLN A 61 -5.19 2.12 -8.72
C GLN A 61 -5.00 3.13 -9.85
N LYS A 62 -5.97 4.02 -10.06
CA LYS A 62 -5.89 5.05 -11.10
C LYS A 62 -4.80 6.07 -10.81
N ILE A 63 -4.70 6.54 -9.56
CA ILE A 63 -3.66 7.48 -9.14
C ILE A 63 -2.28 6.85 -9.32
N ALA A 64 -2.07 5.63 -8.83
CA ALA A 64 -0.82 4.90 -8.97
C ALA A 64 -0.47 4.64 -10.45
N SER A 65 -1.47 4.33 -11.29
CA SER A 65 -1.27 4.17 -12.74
C SER A 65 -0.79 5.45 -13.43
N ILE A 66 -1.32 6.61 -13.02
CA ILE A 66 -0.89 7.91 -13.56
C ILE A 66 0.54 8.19 -13.09
N ALA A 67 0.79 8.07 -11.78
CA ALA A 67 2.10 8.29 -11.19
C ALA A 67 3.20 7.42 -11.83
N THR A 68 2.88 6.16 -12.15
CA THR A 68 3.83 5.26 -12.82
C THR A 68 4.17 5.72 -14.24
N ARG A 69 3.18 6.18 -15.00
CA ARG A 69 3.38 6.63 -16.40
C ARG A 69 4.13 7.94 -16.54
N GLU A 70 4.18 8.74 -15.50
CA GLU A 70 4.93 9.99 -15.48
C GLU A 70 6.44 9.77 -15.35
N VAL A 71 6.87 8.58 -14.94
CA VAL A 71 8.29 8.26 -14.74
C VAL A 71 8.95 7.97 -16.08
N SER A 72 10.06 8.67 -16.32
CA SER A 72 10.88 8.46 -17.51
C SER A 72 11.45 7.03 -17.56
N GLY A 73 11.39 6.39 -18.73
CA GLY A 73 11.84 5.01 -18.90
C GLY A 73 10.74 3.96 -18.73
N VAL A 74 9.54 4.33 -18.28
CA VAL A 74 8.37 3.46 -18.33
C VAL A 74 7.78 3.49 -19.72
N TYR A 75 7.92 2.39 -20.48
CA TYR A 75 7.35 2.26 -21.81
C TYR A 75 5.85 1.93 -21.75
N ALA A 76 5.49 0.94 -20.95
CA ALA A 76 4.12 0.48 -20.81
C ALA A 76 3.85 -0.11 -19.43
N MET A 77 2.57 -0.28 -19.08
CA MET A 77 2.12 -0.95 -17.86
C MET A 77 1.41 -2.26 -18.18
N GLY A 78 1.54 -3.23 -17.26
CA GLY A 78 1.05 -4.58 -17.44
C GLY A 78 1.92 -5.39 -18.40
N ASN A 79 1.76 -6.71 -18.42
CA ASN A 79 2.45 -7.53 -19.41
C ASN A 79 1.63 -7.59 -20.72
N ALA A 80 2.33 -7.73 -21.86
CA ALA A 80 1.71 -7.77 -23.17
C ALA A 80 0.70 -8.93 -23.32
N ALA A 81 0.99 -10.09 -22.70
CA ALA A 81 0.11 -11.25 -22.70
C ALA A 81 -1.21 -10.98 -21.95
N ARG A 82 -1.18 -10.25 -20.82
CA ARG A 82 -2.40 -9.87 -20.09
C ARG A 82 -3.27 -8.89 -20.86
N ARG A 83 -2.71 -8.03 -21.73
CA ARG A 83 -3.50 -7.13 -22.59
C ARG A 83 -4.36 -7.92 -23.58
N THR A 84 -3.83 -8.98 -24.14
CA THR A 84 -4.57 -9.87 -25.06
C THR A 84 -5.63 -10.67 -24.32
N PHE A 85 -5.33 -11.14 -23.11
CA PHE A 85 -6.29 -11.88 -22.28
C PHE A 85 -7.37 -10.97 -21.67
N ASN A 86 -7.07 -9.74 -21.27
CA ASN A 86 -8.06 -8.79 -20.74
C ASN A 86 -9.08 -8.40 -21.81
N SER A 87 -8.67 -8.25 -23.07
CA SER A 87 -9.61 -7.97 -24.17
C SER A 87 -10.56 -9.14 -24.44
N LEU A 88 -10.18 -10.35 -24.07
CA LEU A 88 -11.05 -11.54 -24.15
C LEU A 88 -11.87 -11.73 -22.86
N ALA A 89 -11.30 -11.41 -21.69
CA ALA A 89 -11.97 -11.53 -20.38
C ALA A 89 -13.11 -10.53 -20.22
N GLU A 90 -13.02 -9.34 -20.82
CA GLU A 90 -14.11 -8.35 -20.86
C GLU A 90 -15.37 -8.86 -21.58
N ARG A 91 -15.25 -9.93 -22.37
CA ARG A 91 -16.38 -10.58 -23.05
C ARG A 91 -17.03 -11.69 -22.26
N ILE A 92 -16.47 -12.06 -21.09
CA ILE A 92 -17.02 -13.11 -20.22
C ILE A 92 -17.75 -12.44 -19.06
N PRO A 93 -19.10 -12.55 -18.96
CA PRO A 93 -19.85 -12.01 -17.82
C PRO A 93 -19.39 -12.69 -16.52
N GLY A 94 -18.84 -11.91 -15.59
CA GLY A 94 -18.40 -12.38 -14.27
C GLY A 94 -16.89 -12.53 -14.07
N ALA A 95 -16.06 -12.32 -15.09
CA ALA A 95 -14.61 -12.22 -14.90
C ALA A 95 -14.25 -10.84 -14.35
N GLN A 96 -14.05 -10.73 -13.06
CA GLN A 96 -13.52 -9.51 -12.43
C GLN A 96 -12.00 -9.47 -12.67
N ALA A 97 -11.58 -8.77 -13.72
CA ALA A 97 -10.20 -8.35 -13.86
C ALA A 97 -9.93 -7.17 -12.91
N ASN A 98 -9.55 -7.49 -11.67
CA ASN A 98 -9.23 -6.49 -10.62
C ASN A 98 -7.86 -5.81 -10.81
N SER A 99 -7.21 -5.96 -11.95
CA SER A 99 -5.96 -5.25 -12.27
C SER A 99 -6.20 -4.24 -13.37
N ALA A 100 -6.52 -3.00 -13.00
CA ALA A 100 -6.61 -1.89 -13.94
C ALA A 100 -5.22 -1.58 -14.51
N GLY A 101 -4.91 -2.15 -15.70
CA GLY A 101 -3.74 -1.76 -16.48
C GLY A 101 -2.38 -2.06 -15.84
N GLY A 102 -2.26 -3.13 -15.04
CA GLY A 102 -0.99 -3.53 -14.42
C GLY A 102 -0.75 -2.98 -13.02
N VAL A 103 -1.79 -2.46 -12.36
CA VAL A 103 -1.73 -2.06 -10.95
C VAL A 103 -2.72 -2.88 -10.14
N SER A 104 -2.25 -3.47 -9.04
CA SER A 104 -3.05 -4.10 -7.99
C SER A 104 -2.93 -3.29 -6.71
N VAL A 105 -3.98 -3.24 -5.91
CA VAL A 105 -4.02 -2.49 -4.66
C VAL A 105 -4.68 -3.33 -3.59
N GLU A 106 -4.03 -3.41 -2.45
CA GLU A 106 -4.60 -3.91 -1.20
C GLU A 106 -4.72 -2.74 -0.23
N LYS A 107 -5.95 -2.41 0.16
CA LYS A 107 -6.24 -1.23 0.96
C LYS A 107 -6.94 -1.59 2.26
N GLY A 108 -6.40 -1.08 3.37
CA GLY A 108 -7.04 -0.98 4.68
C GLY A 108 -7.82 0.33 4.85
N GLU A 109 -8.12 0.68 6.09
CA GLU A 109 -8.78 1.94 6.42
C GLU A 109 -7.84 3.15 6.35
N GLN A 110 -6.57 2.96 6.68
CA GLN A 110 -5.56 4.03 6.76
C GLN A 110 -4.33 3.77 5.91
N GLN A 111 -4.09 2.52 5.50
CA GLN A 111 -2.87 2.08 4.81
C GLN A 111 -3.21 1.38 3.51
N THR A 112 -2.24 1.40 2.57
CA THR A 112 -2.36 0.69 1.30
C THR A 112 -1.03 0.11 0.87
N ALA A 113 -1.07 -1.10 0.26
CA ALA A 113 0.02 -1.71 -0.47
C ALA A 113 -0.33 -1.73 -1.96
N ILE A 114 0.68 -1.51 -2.82
CA ILE A 114 0.49 -1.33 -4.26
C ILE A 114 1.50 -2.19 -5.01
N ASP A 115 1.00 -3.01 -5.95
CA ASP A 115 1.83 -3.76 -6.88
C ASP A 115 1.68 -3.19 -8.29
N VAL A 116 2.81 -3.00 -8.98
CA VAL A 116 2.85 -2.42 -10.32
C VAL A 116 3.67 -3.30 -11.25
N SER A 117 3.11 -3.68 -12.40
CA SER A 117 3.82 -4.40 -13.47
C SER A 117 4.09 -3.45 -14.63
N ILE A 118 5.35 -3.35 -15.07
CA ILE A 118 5.81 -2.42 -16.09
C ILE A 118 6.66 -3.09 -17.16
N VAL A 119 6.74 -2.43 -18.30
CA VAL A 119 7.76 -2.64 -19.35
C VAL A 119 8.66 -1.42 -19.36
N VAL A 120 9.97 -1.61 -19.29
CA VAL A 120 10.97 -0.53 -19.28
C VAL A 120 11.53 -0.34 -20.68
N SER A 121 11.77 0.92 -21.09
CA SER A 121 12.49 1.21 -22.34
C SER A 121 13.96 0.80 -22.23
N TYR A 122 14.51 0.19 -23.26
CA TYR A 122 15.92 -0.14 -23.32
C TYR A 122 16.80 1.11 -23.15
N GLY A 123 17.89 0.96 -22.40
CA GLY A 123 18.84 2.06 -22.12
C GLY A 123 18.58 2.78 -20.81
N PHE A 124 17.47 2.51 -20.11
CA PHE A 124 17.20 3.02 -18.76
C PHE A 124 17.66 2.04 -17.69
N SER A 125 18.09 2.58 -16.56
CA SER A 125 18.41 1.77 -15.37
C SER A 125 17.13 1.28 -14.69
N ILE A 126 16.91 -0.03 -14.68
CA ILE A 126 15.73 -0.64 -14.03
C ILE A 126 15.65 -0.23 -12.56
N VAL A 127 16.78 -0.16 -11.87
CA VAL A 127 16.84 0.19 -10.43
C VAL A 127 16.39 1.64 -10.21
N GLU A 128 16.88 2.58 -11.03
CA GLU A 128 16.52 4.00 -10.93
C GLU A 128 15.05 4.22 -11.27
N VAL A 129 14.56 3.67 -12.37
CA VAL A 129 13.14 3.72 -12.78
C VAL A 129 12.25 3.16 -11.67
N SER A 130 12.60 2.01 -11.09
CA SER A 130 11.81 1.40 -10.01
C SER A 130 11.78 2.27 -8.75
N ASN A 131 12.88 2.92 -8.39
CA ASN A 131 12.93 3.81 -7.23
C ASN A 131 12.13 5.10 -7.47
N GLU A 132 12.20 5.65 -8.67
CA GLU A 132 11.42 6.83 -9.05
C GLU A 132 9.91 6.52 -9.05
N ILE A 133 9.50 5.36 -9.57
CA ILE A 133 8.11 4.89 -9.49
C ILE A 133 7.62 4.82 -8.05
N ARG A 134 8.40 4.19 -7.14
CA ARG A 134 8.02 4.10 -5.73
C ARG A 134 7.82 5.49 -5.12
N SER A 135 8.79 6.38 -5.33
CA SER A 135 8.72 7.73 -4.79
C SER A 135 7.53 8.51 -5.32
N ASN A 136 7.25 8.40 -6.62
CA ASN A 136 6.15 9.13 -7.25
C ASN A 136 4.79 8.58 -6.82
N ILE A 137 4.63 7.25 -6.75
CA ILE A 137 3.39 6.62 -6.27
C ILE A 137 3.09 7.02 -4.84
N ILE A 138 4.07 6.89 -3.93
CA ILE A 138 3.91 7.25 -2.52
C ILE A 138 3.45 8.71 -2.41
N ALA A 139 4.18 9.65 -3.03
CA ALA A 139 3.87 11.06 -2.95
C ALA A 139 2.47 11.42 -3.50
N GLN A 140 2.07 10.82 -4.62
CA GLN A 140 0.79 11.15 -5.25
C GLN A 140 -0.40 10.50 -4.55
N VAL A 141 -0.28 9.22 -4.14
CA VAL A 141 -1.35 8.50 -3.45
C VAL A 141 -1.60 9.11 -2.08
N GLU A 142 -0.56 9.30 -1.26
CA GLU A 142 -0.70 9.87 0.07
C GLU A 142 -1.29 11.29 0.03
N ARG A 143 -0.80 12.13 -0.88
CA ARG A 143 -1.32 13.50 -1.06
C ARG A 143 -2.79 13.52 -1.47
N ALA A 144 -3.20 12.60 -2.35
CA ALA A 144 -4.55 12.61 -2.90
C ALA A 144 -5.59 11.93 -2.02
N THR A 145 -5.18 10.95 -1.23
CA THR A 145 -6.08 10.08 -0.48
C THR A 145 -5.96 10.22 1.03
N GLY A 146 -4.83 10.70 1.52
CA GLY A 146 -4.48 10.67 2.94
C GLY A 146 -4.21 9.26 3.50
N LEU A 147 -4.17 8.23 2.65
CA LEU A 147 -3.75 6.89 3.05
C LEU A 147 -2.23 6.84 3.13
N GLU A 148 -1.69 6.11 4.09
CA GLU A 148 -0.27 5.78 4.18
C GLU A 148 0.06 4.65 3.20
N VAL A 149 1.06 4.84 2.34
CA VAL A 149 1.55 3.79 1.43
C VAL A 149 2.68 3.03 2.10
N ILE A 150 2.39 1.82 2.58
CA ILE A 150 3.34 1.00 3.34
C ILE A 150 4.28 0.18 2.45
N GLU A 151 3.87 -0.11 1.21
CA GLU A 151 4.64 -0.93 0.29
C GLU A 151 4.30 -0.60 -1.16
N VAL A 152 5.34 -0.54 -2.02
CA VAL A 152 5.20 -0.45 -3.47
C VAL A 152 6.13 -1.48 -4.12
N ASN A 153 5.56 -2.55 -4.65
CA ASN A 153 6.26 -3.58 -5.40
C ASN A 153 6.25 -3.24 -6.89
N VAL A 154 7.42 -3.30 -7.53
CA VAL A 154 7.57 -3.07 -8.97
C VAL A 154 8.06 -4.34 -9.62
N GLU A 155 7.24 -4.90 -10.50
CA GLU A 155 7.57 -6.05 -11.36
C GLU A 155 7.92 -5.54 -12.75
N VAL A 156 9.14 -5.78 -13.21
CA VAL A 156 9.55 -5.50 -14.60
C VAL A 156 9.31 -6.76 -15.41
N THR A 157 8.31 -6.71 -16.28
CA THR A 157 7.86 -7.88 -17.04
C THR A 157 8.53 -7.99 -18.40
N ASP A 158 9.08 -6.89 -18.92
CA ASP A 158 9.73 -6.85 -20.23
C ASP A 158 10.60 -5.59 -20.39
N VAL A 159 11.46 -5.60 -21.40
CA VAL A 159 12.24 -4.46 -21.86
C VAL A 159 11.92 -4.20 -23.32
N HIS A 160 11.37 -3.03 -23.63
CA HIS A 160 11.05 -2.60 -24.98
C HIS A 160 12.32 -2.19 -25.73
N LEU A 161 12.56 -2.80 -26.88
CA LEU A 161 13.66 -2.46 -27.80
C LEU A 161 13.16 -1.50 -28.88
N PRO A 162 14.00 -0.56 -29.41
CA PRO A 162 13.60 0.34 -30.49
C PRO A 162 13.16 -0.38 -31.77
N GLU A 163 13.66 -1.59 -31.99
CA GLU A 163 13.36 -2.43 -33.15
C GLU A 163 11.95 -3.05 -33.07
N ASP A 164 11.35 -3.12 -31.90
CA ASP A 164 10.00 -3.68 -31.71
C ASP A 164 8.90 -2.79 -32.31
N ASP A 165 9.17 -1.48 -32.48
CA ASP A 165 8.22 -0.53 -33.08
C ASP A 165 8.11 -0.66 -34.59
N ASP A 166 9.13 -1.24 -35.28
CA ASP A 166 9.18 -1.37 -36.75
C ASP A 166 8.34 -2.56 -37.25
N ASP A 167 8.09 -3.58 -36.42
CA ASP A 167 7.38 -4.81 -36.79
C ASP A 167 5.84 -4.64 -36.79
N ASP A 168 5.31 -3.61 -36.12
CA ASP A 168 3.87 -3.31 -36.08
C ASP A 168 3.36 -2.50 -37.27
N THR A 169 4.25 -2.03 -38.18
CA THR A 169 3.90 -1.15 -39.30
C THR A 169 3.77 -1.86 -40.67
N GLU A 170 4.04 -3.15 -40.80
CA GLU A 170 3.75 -3.86 -42.05
C GLU A 170 2.26 -4.22 -42.14
N PRO A 171 1.51 -3.63 -43.09
CA PRO A 171 0.17 -4.09 -43.39
C PRO A 171 0.27 -5.50 -43.96
N ARG A 172 -0.23 -6.51 -43.25
CA ARG A 172 -0.43 -7.84 -43.79
C ARG A 172 -1.32 -7.73 -45.01
N ASP A 173 -0.68 -7.62 -46.15
CA ASP A 173 -1.36 -7.60 -47.46
C ASP A 173 -2.18 -8.89 -47.63
N GLY A 174 -3.48 -8.70 -47.84
CA GLY A 174 -4.46 -9.77 -47.80
C GLY A 174 -4.19 -10.84 -48.84
N LEU A 175 -4.27 -12.08 -48.40
CA LEU A 175 -4.42 -13.24 -49.27
C LEU A 175 -5.58 -13.01 -50.23
N LYS A 176 -5.25 -13.01 -51.55
CA LYS A 176 -6.23 -13.09 -52.65
C LYS A 176 -6.79 -14.49 -52.75
#